data_161758c5a8f225a423f7496800d1832d
#
_entry.id   161758c5a8f225a423f7496800d1832d
#
_cell.length_a   1.000
_cell.length_b   1.000
_cell.length_c   1.000
_cell.angle_alpha   90.00
_cell.angle_beta   90.00
_cell.angle_gamma   90.00
#
_symmetry.space_group_name_H-M   'P 1'
#
loop_
_entity.id
_entity.type
_entity.pdbx_description
1 polymer ?
#
loop_
_entity_poly.entity_id
_entity_poly.type
_entity_poly.pdbx_seq_one_letter_code
_entity_poly.pdbx_strand_id
1 'polypeptide(L)'
;PVEANTGSYANVTTKFNAITSSSTRGVLVSSLTTAQQALVTAAISTWVNDYDSITAARLLADYQAGYSSTYVAWANSSGTYSSAGPDITANGTYMRIDGPRVWIEIALQNGIVIQGQTHYHMMYRDKSYDYYDQLAN
;
A
#
# COMPACT_ATOMS: atom_id res chain seq x y z
N PRO A 1 -1.18 -3.50 10.91
CA PRO A 1 -2.60 -3.74 10.71
C PRO A 1 -3.36 -2.83 11.64
N VAL A 2 -4.32 -2.10 11.09
CA VAL A 2 -5.30 -1.42 11.91
C VAL A 2 -6.02 -2.52 12.65
N GLU A 3 -5.87 -2.56 13.97
CA GLU A 3 -6.62 -3.52 14.79
C GLU A 3 -8.10 -3.20 14.60
N ALA A 4 -8.74 -3.93 13.70
CA ALA A 4 -10.16 -3.78 13.36
C ALA A 4 -11.08 -4.03 14.57
N ASN A 5 -10.52 -4.32 15.74
CA ASN A 5 -11.24 -4.90 16.86
C ASN A 5 -11.27 -4.05 18.13
N THR A 6 -10.79 -2.82 18.12
CA THR A 6 -10.85 -1.95 19.30
C THR A 6 -11.89 -0.83 19.19
N GLY A 7 -13.01 -1.16 18.72
CA GLY A 7 -14.30 -0.77 19.25
C GLY A 7 -14.87 0.57 18.87
N SER A 8 -14.23 1.63 18.46
CA SER A 8 -14.93 2.82 17.99
C SER A 8 -14.42 3.35 16.68
N TYR A 9 -15.32 3.82 15.85
CA TYR A 9 -15.03 4.46 14.58
C TYR A 9 -14.02 5.61 14.73
N ALA A 10 -14.07 6.36 15.82
CA ALA A 10 -13.11 7.41 16.15
C ALA A 10 -11.66 6.87 16.31
N ASN A 11 -11.50 5.68 16.90
CA ASN A 11 -10.18 5.05 17.04
C ASN A 11 -9.61 4.61 15.69
N VAL A 12 -10.45 4.11 14.79
CA VAL A 12 -10.03 3.71 13.44
C VAL A 12 -9.54 4.95 12.66
N THR A 13 -10.30 6.05 12.69
CA THR A 13 -9.92 7.30 12.04
C THR A 13 -8.61 7.85 12.61
N THR A 14 -8.45 7.86 13.93
CA THR A 14 -7.22 8.35 14.57
C THR A 14 -6.01 7.48 14.19
N LYS A 15 -6.15 6.18 14.18
CA LYS A 15 -5.09 5.25 13.77
C LYS A 15 -4.77 5.39 12.28
N PHE A 16 -5.79 5.50 11.43
CA PHE A 16 -5.61 5.74 10.00
C PHE A 16 -4.86 7.05 9.75
N ASN A 17 -5.27 8.14 10.38
CA ASN A 17 -4.58 9.42 10.27
C ASN A 17 -3.14 9.36 10.77
N ALA A 18 -2.87 8.59 11.83
CA ALA A 18 -1.51 8.38 12.34
C ALA A 18 -0.62 7.66 11.33
N ILE A 19 -1.11 6.64 10.62
CA ILE A 19 -0.33 5.93 9.59
C ILE A 19 -0.19 6.71 8.29
N THR A 20 -1.04 7.69 8.04
CA THR A 20 -0.99 8.59 6.88
C THR A 20 -0.30 9.91 7.16
N SER A 21 0.14 10.17 8.41
CA SER A 21 0.95 11.35 8.73
C SER A 21 2.31 11.29 8.02
N SER A 22 2.88 12.44 7.71
CA SER A 22 4.16 12.53 6.96
C SER A 22 5.30 11.75 7.63
N SER A 23 5.30 11.64 8.96
CA SER A 23 6.32 10.92 9.73
C SER A 23 6.18 9.39 9.71
N THR A 24 5.02 8.86 9.30
CA THR A 24 4.70 7.42 9.35
C THR A 24 4.32 6.84 7.98
N ARG A 25 4.24 7.67 6.95
CA ARG A 25 3.85 7.22 5.61
C ARG A 25 4.89 6.31 4.94
N GLY A 26 6.15 6.40 5.34
CA GLY A 26 7.24 5.64 4.74
C GLY A 26 8.23 6.51 3.99
N VAL A 27 8.88 5.95 2.97
CA VAL A 27 9.87 6.64 2.14
C VAL A 27 9.18 7.28 0.93
N LEU A 28 9.46 8.55 0.67
CA LEU A 28 8.94 9.28 -0.48
C LEU A 28 9.53 8.71 -1.78
N VAL A 29 8.70 8.35 -2.74
CA VAL A 29 9.13 7.70 -3.98
C VAL A 29 10.08 8.60 -4.78
N SER A 30 9.81 9.90 -4.86
CA SER A 30 10.69 10.84 -5.57
C SER A 30 12.09 10.99 -4.94
N SER A 31 12.30 10.55 -3.69
CA SER A 31 13.63 10.53 -3.05
C SER A 31 14.43 9.26 -3.34
N LEU A 32 13.81 8.27 -3.96
CA LEU A 32 14.44 7.02 -4.36
C LEU A 32 15.30 7.21 -5.62
N THR A 33 16.28 6.34 -5.82
CA THR A 33 17.02 6.29 -7.09
C THR A 33 16.11 5.91 -8.25
N THR A 34 16.47 6.25 -9.48
CA THR A 34 15.72 5.89 -10.69
C THR A 34 15.44 4.38 -10.77
N ALA A 35 16.43 3.55 -10.41
CA ALA A 35 16.27 2.11 -10.39
C ALA A 35 15.22 1.64 -9.35
N GLN A 36 15.21 2.26 -8.17
CA GLN A 36 14.22 1.96 -7.13
C GLN A 36 12.83 2.47 -7.51
N GLN A 37 12.72 3.65 -8.13
CA GLN A 37 11.45 4.14 -8.67
C GLN A 37 10.88 3.21 -9.75
N ALA A 38 11.74 2.62 -10.59
CA ALA A 38 11.34 1.63 -11.58
C ALA A 38 10.75 0.37 -10.92
N LEU A 39 11.26 -0.06 -9.75
CA LEU A 39 10.66 -1.16 -8.99
C LEU A 39 9.28 -0.81 -8.44
N VAL A 40 9.08 0.42 -7.95
CA VAL A 40 7.75 0.89 -7.53
C VAL A 40 6.79 0.90 -8.72
N THR A 41 7.24 1.40 -9.86
CA THR A 41 6.47 1.39 -11.11
C THR A 41 6.09 -0.03 -11.52
N ALA A 42 7.03 -0.97 -11.47
CA ALA A 42 6.77 -2.37 -11.79
C ALA A 42 5.74 -2.99 -10.84
N ALA A 43 5.82 -2.70 -9.54
CA ALA A 43 4.84 -3.17 -8.56
C ALA A 43 3.42 -2.61 -8.87
N ILE A 44 3.28 -1.33 -9.17
CA ILE A 44 2.00 -0.73 -9.58
C ILE A 44 1.49 -1.37 -10.88
N SER A 45 2.39 -1.63 -11.84
CA SER A 45 2.04 -2.21 -13.14
C SER A 45 1.38 -3.59 -13.02
N THR A 46 1.67 -4.36 -11.98
CA THR A 46 1.03 -5.68 -11.77
C THR A 46 -0.49 -5.56 -11.58
N TRP A 47 -0.98 -4.40 -11.13
CA TRP A 47 -2.40 -4.13 -10.93
C TRP A 47 -3.04 -3.48 -12.14
N VAL A 48 -2.38 -2.47 -12.72
CA VAL A 48 -2.97 -1.72 -13.82
C VAL A 48 -2.94 -2.48 -15.15
N ASN A 49 -2.06 -3.47 -15.30
CA ASN A 49 -1.99 -4.29 -16.51
C ASN A 49 -3.17 -5.27 -16.67
N ASP A 50 -4.05 -5.36 -15.68
CA ASP A 50 -5.33 -6.06 -15.81
C ASP A 50 -6.35 -5.28 -16.66
N TYR A 51 -6.11 -3.98 -16.89
CA TYR A 51 -6.89 -3.15 -17.81
C TYR A 51 -6.36 -3.30 -19.26
N ASP A 52 -7.13 -2.76 -20.22
CA ASP A 52 -6.63 -2.62 -21.59
C ASP A 52 -5.36 -1.74 -21.64
N SER A 53 -4.52 -1.93 -22.65
CA SER A 53 -3.20 -1.29 -22.71
C SER A 53 -3.23 0.24 -22.72
N ILE A 54 -4.28 0.85 -23.24
CA ILE A 54 -4.44 2.32 -23.30
C ILE A 54 -4.76 2.84 -21.90
N THR A 55 -5.72 2.21 -21.23
CA THR A 55 -6.11 2.55 -19.84
C THR A 55 -4.94 2.31 -18.89
N ALA A 56 -4.27 1.16 -18.98
CA ALA A 56 -3.12 0.83 -18.17
C ALA A 56 -2.00 1.86 -18.29
N ALA A 57 -1.64 2.24 -19.51
CA ALA A 57 -0.59 3.24 -19.76
C ALA A 57 -0.95 4.61 -19.18
N ARG A 58 -2.22 5.03 -19.31
CA ARG A 58 -2.72 6.29 -18.76
C ARG A 58 -2.70 6.30 -17.25
N LEU A 59 -3.24 5.27 -16.61
CA LEU A 59 -3.24 5.16 -15.14
C LEU A 59 -1.81 5.17 -14.60
N LEU A 60 -0.91 4.41 -15.22
CA LEU A 60 0.48 4.35 -14.80
C LEU A 60 1.17 5.71 -14.90
N ALA A 61 0.94 6.45 -16.00
CA ALA A 61 1.48 7.79 -16.17
C ALA A 61 0.95 8.77 -15.10
N ASP A 62 -0.35 8.70 -14.79
CA ASP A 62 -0.98 9.52 -13.75
C ASP A 62 -0.40 9.21 -12.36
N TYR A 63 -0.16 7.94 -12.04
CA TYR A 63 0.45 7.54 -10.76
C TYR A 63 1.90 7.97 -10.67
N GLN A 64 2.68 7.85 -11.73
CA GLN A 64 4.07 8.32 -11.80
C GLN A 64 4.17 9.84 -11.62
N ALA A 65 3.24 10.61 -12.21
CA ALA A 65 3.17 12.06 -12.00
C ALA A 65 2.96 12.43 -10.52
N GLY A 66 2.37 11.54 -9.72
CA GLY A 66 2.17 11.70 -8.28
C GLY A 66 3.36 11.28 -7.40
N TYR A 67 4.50 10.86 -7.93
CA TYR A 67 5.62 10.31 -7.14
C TYR A 67 6.24 11.29 -6.14
N SER A 68 6.08 12.59 -6.35
CA SER A 68 6.49 13.62 -5.39
C SER A 68 5.64 13.65 -4.10
N SER A 69 4.53 12.90 -4.07
CA SER A 69 3.62 12.77 -2.93
C SER A 69 3.22 11.31 -2.69
N THR A 70 3.92 10.36 -3.31
CA THR A 70 3.71 8.92 -3.14
C THR A 70 4.76 8.36 -2.19
N TYR A 71 4.32 7.51 -1.27
CA TYR A 71 5.17 6.89 -0.25
C TYR A 71 5.11 5.38 -0.37
N VAL A 72 6.22 4.72 -0.06
CA VAL A 72 6.31 3.27 0.10
C VAL A 72 6.70 2.93 1.53
N ALA A 73 6.02 1.95 2.10
CA ALA A 73 6.29 1.51 3.46
C ALA A 73 6.12 0.00 3.59
N TRP A 74 6.81 -0.59 4.55
CA TRP A 74 6.61 -1.97 4.95
C TRP A 74 6.95 -2.16 6.43
N ALA A 75 6.39 -3.21 7.01
CA ALA A 75 6.68 -3.65 8.37
C ALA A 75 6.66 -5.17 8.43
N ASN A 76 7.52 -5.75 9.26
CA ASN A 76 7.48 -7.17 9.59
C ASN A 76 6.41 -7.46 10.66
N SER A 77 6.18 -8.73 10.93
CA SER A 77 5.21 -9.23 11.91
C SER A 77 5.33 -8.61 13.31
N SER A 78 6.54 -8.21 13.69
CA SER A 78 6.81 -7.50 14.96
C SER A 78 6.51 -5.99 14.91
N GLY A 79 6.11 -5.47 13.74
CA GLY A 79 6.00 -4.03 13.50
C GLY A 79 7.36 -3.31 13.43
N THR A 80 8.46 -4.06 13.43
CA THR A 80 9.82 -3.51 13.41
C THR A 80 10.37 -3.42 12.02
N TYR A 81 11.20 -2.42 11.78
CA TYR A 81 11.98 -2.31 10.56
C TYR A 81 13.13 -3.33 10.55
N SER A 82 13.37 -3.94 9.39
CA SER A 82 14.57 -4.75 9.13
C SER A 82 15.21 -4.30 7.82
N SER A 83 16.52 -4.12 7.79
CA SER A 83 17.27 -3.78 6.58
C SER A 83 17.24 -4.88 5.50
N ALA A 84 16.85 -6.09 5.88
CA ALA A 84 16.69 -7.23 4.97
C ALA A 84 15.42 -7.15 4.12
N GLY A 85 14.54 -6.19 4.37
CA GLY A 85 13.25 -6.08 3.68
C GLY A 85 12.11 -6.78 4.41
N PRO A 86 10.90 -6.78 3.82
CA PRO A 86 9.75 -7.48 4.37
C PRO A 86 9.92 -8.99 4.24
N ASP A 87 9.57 -9.74 5.27
CA ASP A 87 9.47 -11.20 5.18
C ASP A 87 8.11 -11.57 4.59
N ILE A 88 8.11 -11.89 3.30
CA ILE A 88 6.90 -12.20 2.54
C ILE A 88 6.29 -13.58 2.88
N THR A 89 6.85 -14.30 3.83
CA THR A 89 6.32 -15.59 4.32
C THR A 89 5.74 -15.47 5.72
N ALA A 90 6.04 -14.40 6.44
CA ALA A 90 5.66 -14.25 7.84
C ALA A 90 4.27 -13.63 8.01
N ASN A 91 3.47 -14.25 8.88
CA ASN A 91 2.23 -13.66 9.36
C ASN A 91 2.46 -12.26 9.96
N GLY A 92 1.61 -11.30 9.61
CA GLY A 92 1.68 -9.92 10.11
C GLY A 92 2.64 -9.01 9.33
N THR A 93 3.29 -9.49 8.27
CA THR A 93 4.03 -8.62 7.35
C THR A 93 3.05 -7.76 6.57
N TYR A 94 3.39 -6.49 6.40
CA TYR A 94 2.58 -5.48 5.75
C TYR A 94 3.40 -4.63 4.78
N MET A 95 2.86 -4.35 3.63
CA MET A 95 3.47 -3.47 2.61
C MET A 95 2.42 -2.51 2.06
N ARG A 96 2.86 -1.29 1.68
CA ARG A 96 1.96 -0.27 1.16
C ARG A 96 2.64 0.64 0.14
N ILE A 97 1.89 1.00 -0.91
CA ILE A 97 2.15 2.15 -1.77
C ILE A 97 0.99 3.13 -1.56
N ASP A 98 1.29 4.34 -1.12
CA ASP A 98 0.31 5.38 -0.75
C ASP A 98 0.62 6.67 -1.50
N GLY A 99 -0.08 6.90 -2.60
CA GLY A 99 0.01 8.10 -3.42
C GLY A 99 -1.27 8.95 -3.38
N PRO A 100 -1.26 10.10 -4.06
CA PRO A 100 -2.46 10.94 -4.18
C PRO A 100 -3.65 10.19 -4.80
N ARG A 101 -3.38 9.33 -5.77
CA ARG A 101 -4.39 8.51 -6.45
C ARG A 101 -4.25 7.03 -6.14
N VAL A 102 -3.05 6.47 -6.29
CA VAL A 102 -2.81 5.05 -6.09
C VAL A 102 -2.77 4.69 -4.61
N TRP A 103 -3.47 3.61 -4.27
CA TRP A 103 -3.36 2.94 -2.98
C TRP A 103 -3.25 1.45 -3.21
N ILE A 104 -2.15 0.87 -2.78
CA ILE A 104 -1.92 -0.58 -2.80
C ILE A 104 -1.52 -1.03 -1.41
N GLU A 105 -2.17 -2.06 -0.91
CA GLU A 105 -1.82 -2.71 0.36
C GLU A 105 -1.68 -4.21 0.16
N ILE A 106 -0.71 -4.78 0.86
CA ILE A 106 -0.52 -6.22 0.98
C ILE A 106 -0.30 -6.52 2.46
N ALA A 107 -1.16 -7.37 3.03
CA ALA A 107 -1.04 -7.86 4.40
C ALA A 107 -1.02 -9.38 4.42
N LEU A 108 -0.05 -9.96 5.11
CA LEU A 108 0.09 -11.40 5.26
C LEU A 108 -0.56 -11.84 6.57
N GLN A 109 -1.46 -12.81 6.50
CA GLN A 109 -2.18 -13.33 7.65
C GLN A 109 -2.19 -14.85 7.67
N ASN A 110 -2.18 -15.43 8.87
CA ASN A 110 -2.42 -16.86 9.02
C ASN A 110 -3.87 -17.19 8.65
N GLY A 111 -4.04 -18.30 7.94
CA GLY A 111 -5.36 -18.77 7.54
C GLY A 111 -6.23 -19.16 8.73
N ILE A 112 -7.50 -18.75 8.67
CA ILE A 112 -8.52 -19.15 9.65
C ILE A 112 -9.06 -20.55 9.28
N VAL A 113 -9.25 -20.80 7.98
CA VAL A 113 -9.80 -22.07 7.47
C VAL A 113 -8.72 -23.14 7.38
N ILE A 114 -7.53 -22.76 6.86
CA ILE A 114 -6.36 -23.64 6.82
C ILE A 114 -5.34 -23.07 7.81
N GLN A 115 -5.36 -23.58 9.02
CA GLN A 115 -4.47 -23.14 10.09
C GLN A 115 -3.01 -23.41 9.72
N GLY A 116 -2.14 -22.44 10.02
CA GLY A 116 -0.71 -22.54 9.75
C GLY A 116 -0.30 -22.20 8.31
N GLN A 117 -1.25 -21.91 7.43
CA GLN A 117 -0.96 -21.43 6.08
C GLN A 117 -1.10 -19.92 6.01
N THR A 118 0.01 -19.22 5.75
CA THR A 118 -0.01 -17.78 5.50
C THR A 118 -0.63 -17.50 4.13
N HIS A 119 -1.53 -16.52 4.06
CA HIS A 119 -2.14 -16.05 2.83
C HIS A 119 -2.07 -14.53 2.73
N TYR A 120 -2.27 -14.01 1.51
CA TYR A 120 -2.14 -12.59 1.20
C TYR A 120 -3.53 -11.95 1.14
N HIS A 121 -3.70 -10.86 1.88
CA HIS A 121 -4.78 -9.91 1.68
C HIS A 121 -4.22 -8.75 0.86
N MET A 122 -4.81 -8.50 -0.30
CA MET A 122 -4.33 -7.49 -1.22
C MET A 122 -5.46 -6.53 -1.56
N MET A 123 -5.13 -5.24 -1.64
CA MET A 123 -6.05 -4.20 -2.07
C MET A 123 -5.33 -3.27 -3.05
N TYR A 124 -6.02 -2.97 -4.14
CA TYR A 124 -5.66 -1.91 -5.08
C TYR A 124 -6.84 -0.95 -5.24
N ARG A 125 -6.55 0.34 -5.23
CA ARG A 125 -7.53 1.41 -5.39
C ARG A 125 -6.96 2.59 -6.15
N ASP A 126 -7.78 3.22 -6.99
CA ASP A 126 -7.58 4.58 -7.46
C ASP A 126 -8.50 5.50 -6.65
N LYS A 127 -7.93 6.33 -5.79
CA LYS A 127 -8.67 7.21 -4.87
C LYS A 127 -9.55 8.22 -5.60
N SER A 128 -9.22 8.57 -6.86
CA SER A 128 -9.97 9.55 -7.66
C SER A 128 -11.23 8.96 -8.29
N TYR A 129 -11.31 7.62 -8.43
CA TYR A 129 -12.45 6.97 -9.08
C TYR A 129 -13.26 6.09 -8.13
N ASP A 130 -12.67 5.72 -6.99
CA ASP A 130 -13.35 4.90 -6.01
C ASP A 130 -14.38 5.72 -5.23
N TYR A 131 -15.55 5.15 -5.01
CA TYR A 131 -16.62 5.75 -4.21
C TYR A 131 -17.03 7.15 -4.67
N TYR A 132 -17.04 7.41 -5.99
CA TYR A 132 -17.42 8.71 -6.57
C TYR A 132 -16.62 9.88 -6.00
N ASP A 133 -15.29 9.74 -5.93
CA ASP A 133 -14.36 10.74 -5.38
C ASP A 133 -14.52 11.06 -3.87
N GLN A 134 -15.34 10.34 -3.15
CA GLN A 134 -15.57 10.60 -1.72
C GLN A 134 -14.34 10.34 -0.83
N LEU A 135 -13.31 9.70 -1.37
CA LEU A 135 -12.08 9.38 -0.64
C LEU A 135 -10.86 10.13 -1.19
N ALA A 136 -11.05 11.07 -2.09
CA ALA A 136 -9.98 11.86 -2.69
C ALA A 136 -9.48 13.04 -1.81
N ASN A 137 -9.87 13.10 -0.52
CA ASN A 137 -9.49 14.14 0.43
C ASN A 137 -8.39 13.68 1.38
#